data_5084dfa735b0933164e7e6723b5e91f6
#
_entry.id   5084dfa735b0933164e7e6723b5e91f6
#
_cell.length_a   1.000
_cell.length_b   1.000
_cell.length_c   1.000
_cell.angle_alpha   90.00
_cell.angle_beta   90.00
_cell.angle_gamma   90.00
#
_symmetry.space_group_name_H-M   'P 1'
#
loop_
_entity.id
_entity.type
_entity.pdbx_description
1 polymer ?
#
loop_
_entity_poly.entity_id
_entity_poly.type
_entity_poly.pdbx_seq_one_letter_code
_entity_poly.pdbx_strand_id
1 'polypeptide(L)'
;DNALIESFSMTVQEGNGVDLPGNHGLGIRSNVTKEYWGLLEKRNSVSIKGKLQFEKSAFVGYRNPDIPALYVRDDNRPMVIVGEAKISGDAYLPERGIKIGNILGYGYTRPQLVYGNTFQSNAQLPELCSQVDQQLKLMTGSTYRPKGNTVTLKQDLMVKNSFKEETIVVQGSDYLNLEKVTLIGNVVVWAMDKIQVRATSQLRDVVLVAPQIEIEQGTRGSFQAIASERIVVGKGCELEYPTLLAVQEANTSDQAVNTLRDPVIAIESGSSIAGAIIYSNKGKTKGMPKYIGIDREATITGEVYCDQALELKGSIYGSV
;
A
#
# COMPACT_ATOMS: atom_id res chain seq x y z
N ASP A 1 2.73 -23.85 -11.15
CA ASP A 1 1.46 -23.10 -10.99
C ASP A 1 0.54 -23.74 -9.98
N ASN A 2 0.21 -25.03 -10.12
CA ASN A 2 -0.73 -25.72 -9.22
C ASN A 2 -0.27 -25.66 -7.77
N ALA A 3 1.01 -25.85 -7.49
CA ALA A 3 1.55 -25.76 -6.13
C ALA A 3 1.33 -24.40 -5.48
N LEU A 4 1.47 -23.30 -6.22
CA LEU A 4 1.17 -21.95 -5.72
C LEU A 4 -0.34 -21.80 -5.42
N ILE A 5 -1.20 -22.29 -6.31
CA ILE A 5 -2.67 -22.24 -6.14
C ILE A 5 -3.10 -23.06 -4.92
N GLU A 6 -2.60 -24.28 -4.79
CA GLU A 6 -2.90 -25.16 -3.63
C GLU A 6 -2.44 -24.54 -2.30
N SER A 7 -1.31 -23.80 -2.33
CA SER A 7 -0.79 -23.15 -1.13
C SER A 7 -1.71 -22.06 -0.56
N PHE A 8 -2.67 -21.52 -1.33
CA PHE A 8 -3.60 -20.49 -0.82
C PHE A 8 -4.54 -21.01 0.25
N SER A 9 -4.87 -22.30 0.21
CA SER A 9 -5.68 -22.93 1.25
C SER A 9 -4.89 -23.35 2.50
N MET A 10 -3.56 -23.12 2.51
CA MET A 10 -2.68 -23.58 3.57
C MET A 10 -2.04 -22.40 4.30
N THR A 11 -1.82 -22.55 5.62
CA THR A 11 -1.05 -21.62 6.41
C THR A 11 0.44 -21.85 6.15
N VAL A 12 1.06 -21.01 5.34
CA VAL A 12 2.50 -21.02 5.10
C VAL A 12 3.14 -19.99 6.05
N GLN A 13 4.06 -20.44 6.90
CA GLN A 13 4.81 -19.55 7.79
C GLN A 13 5.99 -18.93 7.04
N GLU A 14 6.33 -17.68 7.38
CA GLU A 14 7.48 -17.00 6.79
C GLU A 14 8.78 -17.76 7.08
N GLY A 15 9.60 -17.95 6.05
CA GLY A 15 10.89 -18.67 6.16
C GLY A 15 10.79 -20.20 6.24
N ASN A 16 9.60 -20.77 6.45
CA ASN A 16 9.40 -22.20 6.51
C ASN A 16 8.70 -22.71 5.24
N GLY A 17 9.32 -23.70 4.58
CA GLY A 17 8.71 -24.34 3.43
C GLY A 17 7.62 -25.34 3.86
N VAL A 18 6.51 -25.35 3.14
CA VAL A 18 5.46 -26.35 3.30
C VAL A 18 5.50 -27.31 2.11
N ASP A 19 5.66 -28.60 2.41
CA ASP A 19 5.57 -29.64 1.38
C ASP A 19 4.10 -29.87 1.02
N LEU A 20 3.78 -29.67 -0.23
CA LEU A 20 2.45 -29.94 -0.74
C LEU A 20 2.30 -31.44 -0.98
N PRO A 21 1.13 -32.02 -0.62
CA PRO A 21 0.81 -33.37 -1.00
C PRO A 21 0.83 -33.44 -2.52
N GLY A 22 1.94 -33.89 -3.06
CA GLY A 22 2.15 -33.97 -4.50
C GLY A 22 1.08 -34.85 -5.13
N ASN A 23 0.87 -34.66 -6.43
CA ASN A 23 0.11 -35.58 -7.26
C ASN A 23 0.87 -36.93 -7.24
N HIS A 24 0.61 -37.74 -6.21
CA HIS A 24 1.35 -38.98 -5.89
C HIS A 24 1.48 -39.93 -7.07
N GLY A 25 0.58 -39.81 -8.07
CA GLY A 25 0.64 -40.61 -9.31
C GLY A 25 1.70 -40.12 -10.32
N LEU A 26 2.22 -38.92 -10.21
CA LEU A 26 3.20 -38.33 -11.17
C LEU A 26 4.62 -38.26 -10.63
N GLY A 27 4.87 -38.59 -9.36
CA GLY A 27 6.19 -38.52 -8.72
C GLY A 27 6.75 -37.09 -8.62
N ILE A 28 5.87 -36.07 -8.53
CA ILE A 28 6.24 -34.67 -8.35
C ILE A 28 6.19 -34.35 -6.87
N ARG A 29 7.24 -33.71 -6.35
CA ARG A 29 7.28 -33.11 -5.01
C ARG A 29 7.32 -31.62 -5.17
N SER A 30 6.51 -30.90 -4.41
CA SER A 30 6.47 -29.43 -4.44
C SER A 30 6.60 -28.89 -3.02
N ASN A 31 7.49 -27.90 -2.87
CA ASN A 31 7.65 -27.11 -1.64
C ASN A 31 7.32 -25.66 -1.94
N VAL A 32 6.58 -25.02 -1.04
CA VAL A 32 6.23 -23.59 -1.16
C VAL A 32 6.72 -22.86 0.07
N THR A 33 7.49 -21.80 -0.15
CA THR A 33 7.93 -20.87 0.88
C THR A 33 7.23 -19.53 0.73
N LYS A 34 7.11 -18.82 1.85
CA LYS A 34 6.51 -17.49 1.95
C LYS A 34 7.56 -16.50 2.46
N GLU A 35 7.59 -15.34 1.84
CA GLU A 35 8.40 -14.20 2.27
C GLU A 35 7.66 -12.90 1.93
N TYR A 36 8.18 -11.76 2.41
CA TYR A 36 7.65 -10.44 2.07
C TYR A 36 8.64 -9.69 1.18
N TRP A 37 8.10 -9.12 0.10
CA TRP A 37 8.78 -8.15 -0.75
C TRP A 37 8.18 -6.76 -0.48
N GLY A 38 8.89 -5.94 0.29
CA GLY A 38 8.25 -4.77 0.88
C GLY A 38 7.10 -5.18 1.77
N LEU A 39 5.88 -4.76 1.44
CA LEU A 39 4.65 -5.11 2.16
C LEU A 39 3.81 -6.17 1.43
N LEU A 40 4.24 -6.63 0.26
CA LEU A 40 3.54 -7.66 -0.50
C LEU A 40 4.02 -9.05 -0.14
N GLU A 41 3.09 -9.97 0.07
CA GLU A 41 3.40 -11.39 0.25
C GLU A 41 3.91 -11.98 -1.06
N LYS A 42 5.07 -12.60 -1.03
CA LYS A 42 5.65 -13.35 -2.15
C LYS A 42 5.73 -14.82 -1.79
N ARG A 43 5.23 -15.68 -2.65
CA ARG A 43 5.39 -17.13 -2.53
C ARG A 43 6.30 -17.66 -3.61
N ASN A 44 7.23 -18.52 -3.20
CA ASN A 44 8.14 -19.22 -4.09
C ASN A 44 7.78 -20.71 -4.04
N SER A 45 7.55 -21.30 -5.20
CA SER A 45 7.29 -22.74 -5.35
C SER A 45 8.47 -23.41 -6.05
N VAL A 46 8.96 -24.46 -5.46
CA VAL A 46 9.95 -25.37 -6.06
C VAL A 46 9.29 -26.72 -6.27
N SER A 47 9.24 -27.18 -7.51
CA SER A 47 8.66 -28.48 -7.88
C SER A 47 9.73 -29.37 -8.52
N ILE A 48 9.88 -30.59 -8.03
CA ILE A 48 10.91 -31.57 -8.44
C ILE A 48 10.27 -32.82 -8.98
N LYS A 49 10.71 -33.27 -10.16
CA LYS A 49 10.38 -34.56 -10.75
C LYS A 49 11.65 -35.24 -11.25
N GLY A 50 12.09 -36.29 -10.56
CA GLY A 50 13.35 -36.95 -10.88
C GLY A 50 14.54 -35.98 -10.78
N LYS A 51 15.18 -35.69 -11.91
CA LYS A 51 16.30 -34.71 -12.00
C LYS A 51 15.85 -33.30 -12.44
N LEU A 52 14.56 -33.11 -12.74
CA LEU A 52 14.04 -31.83 -13.20
C LEU A 52 13.55 -31.02 -12.00
N GLN A 53 13.93 -29.75 -11.96
CA GLN A 53 13.49 -28.77 -10.97
C GLN A 53 12.90 -27.57 -11.68
N PHE A 54 11.74 -27.10 -11.19
CA PHE A 54 11.07 -25.92 -11.66
C PHE A 54 10.79 -25.00 -10.47
N GLU A 55 11.10 -23.72 -10.66
CA GLU A 55 10.86 -22.69 -9.67
C GLU A 55 9.95 -21.61 -10.23
N LYS A 56 9.01 -21.16 -9.40
CA LYS A 56 8.12 -20.04 -9.73
C LYS A 56 7.88 -19.18 -8.49
N SER A 57 8.00 -17.86 -8.69
CA SER A 57 7.63 -16.87 -7.69
C SER A 57 6.39 -16.12 -8.14
N ALA A 58 5.53 -15.74 -7.19
CA ALA A 58 4.37 -14.91 -7.43
C ALA A 58 4.07 -14.02 -6.23
N PHE A 59 3.63 -12.79 -6.48
CA PHE A 59 2.96 -12.00 -5.47
C PHE A 59 1.55 -12.52 -5.25
N VAL A 60 1.15 -12.52 -4.00
CA VAL A 60 -0.09 -13.15 -3.56
C VAL A 60 -0.92 -12.10 -2.81
N GLY A 61 -2.17 -11.97 -3.21
CA GLY A 61 -3.17 -11.20 -2.51
C GLY A 61 -4.33 -12.09 -2.08
N TYR A 62 -4.86 -11.85 -0.90
CA TYR A 62 -6.08 -12.50 -0.44
C TYR A 62 -7.28 -11.65 -0.80
N ARG A 63 -8.23 -12.22 -1.53
CA ARG A 63 -9.51 -11.59 -1.77
C ARG A 63 -10.51 -12.07 -0.72
N ASN A 64 -10.83 -11.23 0.24
CA ASN A 64 -11.95 -11.48 1.14
C ASN A 64 -13.24 -10.98 0.49
N PRO A 65 -14.21 -11.85 0.15
CA PRO A 65 -15.48 -11.42 -0.44
C PRO A 65 -16.33 -10.60 0.54
N ASP A 66 -16.07 -10.71 1.84
CA ASP A 66 -16.85 -10.07 2.90
C ASP A 66 -16.24 -8.73 3.37
N ILE A 67 -15.26 -8.18 2.63
CA ILE A 67 -14.71 -6.85 2.94
C ILE A 67 -15.80 -5.79 2.67
N PRO A 68 -16.15 -4.95 3.67
CA PRO A 68 -17.12 -3.89 3.47
C PRO A 68 -16.58 -2.81 2.52
N ALA A 69 -17.49 -2.08 1.87
CA ALA A 69 -17.11 -0.92 1.08
C ALA A 69 -16.59 0.22 1.96
N LEU A 70 -17.11 0.31 3.19
CA LEU A 70 -16.71 1.35 4.15
C LEU A 70 -16.74 0.82 5.58
N TYR A 71 -15.66 1.08 6.34
CA TYR A 71 -15.62 0.88 7.78
C TYR A 71 -15.17 2.17 8.48
N VAL A 72 -16.08 2.86 9.17
CA VAL A 72 -15.79 4.06 9.94
C VAL A 72 -15.75 3.71 11.43
N ARG A 73 -14.63 3.94 12.08
CA ARG A 73 -14.48 3.71 13.53
C ARG A 73 -15.52 4.50 14.33
N ASP A 74 -16.10 3.88 15.35
CA ASP A 74 -16.99 4.57 16.28
C ASP A 74 -16.20 5.40 17.29
N ASP A 75 -16.19 6.71 17.11
CA ASP A 75 -15.65 7.70 18.05
C ASP A 75 -16.77 8.49 18.74
N ASN A 76 -17.98 7.91 18.82
CA ASN A 76 -19.19 8.50 19.38
C ASN A 76 -19.69 9.75 18.62
N ARG A 77 -19.37 9.84 17.33
CA ARG A 77 -19.81 10.90 16.41
C ARG A 77 -20.43 10.28 15.17
N PRO A 78 -21.47 10.91 14.59
CA PRO A 78 -22.01 10.45 13.33
C PRO A 78 -21.03 10.75 12.18
N MET A 79 -20.96 9.86 11.19
CA MET A 79 -20.38 10.21 9.91
C MET A 79 -21.23 11.29 9.23
N VAL A 80 -20.60 12.27 8.60
CA VAL A 80 -21.30 13.34 7.86
C VAL A 80 -21.06 13.16 6.37
N ILE A 81 -22.15 13.10 5.59
CA ILE A 81 -22.10 13.00 4.12
C ILE A 81 -22.63 14.28 3.49
N VAL A 82 -21.99 14.73 2.41
CA VAL A 82 -22.31 15.98 1.73
C VAL A 82 -22.19 15.86 0.21
N GLY A 83 -22.80 16.79 -0.51
CA GLY A 83 -22.72 16.89 -1.96
C GLY A 83 -23.27 15.66 -2.67
N GLU A 84 -22.52 15.15 -3.63
CA GLU A 84 -22.89 13.97 -4.43
C GLU A 84 -22.18 12.69 -3.97
N ALA A 85 -21.63 12.68 -2.76
CA ALA A 85 -20.94 11.50 -2.24
C ALA A 85 -21.85 10.27 -2.28
N LYS A 86 -21.28 9.10 -2.60
CA LYS A 86 -22.02 7.84 -2.74
C LYS A 86 -21.25 6.72 -2.07
N ILE A 87 -21.92 5.99 -1.20
CA ILE A 87 -21.43 4.75 -0.61
C ILE A 87 -22.24 3.61 -1.23
N SER A 88 -21.57 2.67 -1.90
CA SER A 88 -22.19 1.49 -2.53
C SER A 88 -21.54 0.22 -2.03
N GLY A 89 -22.32 -0.63 -1.39
CA GLY A 89 -21.89 -1.84 -0.69
C GLY A 89 -22.12 -1.73 0.80
N ASP A 90 -21.71 -2.74 1.54
CA ASP A 90 -21.90 -2.82 2.98
C ASP A 90 -21.05 -1.77 3.70
N ALA A 91 -21.64 -1.06 4.67
CA ALA A 91 -20.99 -0.01 5.43
C ALA A 91 -21.10 -0.25 6.93
N TYR A 92 -19.97 -0.24 7.62
CA TYR A 92 -19.89 -0.23 9.08
C TYR A 92 -19.78 1.22 9.54
N LEU A 93 -20.75 1.66 10.32
CA LEU A 93 -20.95 3.06 10.74
C LEU A 93 -20.95 3.17 12.28
N PRO A 94 -20.53 4.33 12.83
CA PRO A 94 -20.66 4.60 14.26
C PRO A 94 -22.09 4.39 14.78
N GLU A 95 -22.25 4.17 16.08
CA GLU A 95 -23.58 4.05 16.73
C GLU A 95 -24.50 5.21 16.38
N ARG A 96 -23.97 6.44 16.27
CA ARG A 96 -24.72 7.62 15.85
C ARG A 96 -25.02 7.68 14.35
N GLY A 97 -24.60 6.68 13.59
CA GLY A 97 -24.90 6.50 12.18
C GLY A 97 -24.33 7.57 11.27
N ILE A 98 -25.06 7.86 10.21
CA ILE A 98 -24.68 8.82 9.17
C ILE A 98 -25.70 9.97 9.13
N LYS A 99 -25.21 11.20 8.95
CA LYS A 99 -26.03 12.41 8.86
C LYS A 99 -25.73 13.20 7.60
N ILE A 100 -26.75 13.83 7.06
CA ILE A 100 -26.60 14.83 6.00
C ILE A 100 -25.96 16.08 6.59
N GLY A 101 -24.91 16.56 5.94
CA GLY A 101 -24.24 17.80 6.26
C GLY A 101 -24.38 18.85 5.18
N ASN A 102 -23.83 20.04 5.47
CA ASN A 102 -23.64 21.10 4.51
C ASN A 102 -22.21 21.64 4.70
N ILE A 103 -21.41 21.63 3.65
CA ILE A 103 -20.08 22.21 3.66
C ILE A 103 -20.00 23.26 2.55
N LEU A 104 -19.72 24.50 2.90
CA LEU A 104 -19.63 25.63 1.97
C LEU A 104 -20.87 25.80 1.06
N GLY A 105 -22.05 25.53 1.58
CA GLY A 105 -23.30 25.62 0.82
C GLY A 105 -23.70 24.37 0.05
N TYR A 106 -22.86 23.35 0.00
CA TYR A 106 -23.18 22.08 -0.67
C TYR A 106 -23.87 21.13 0.32
N GLY A 107 -25.18 20.96 0.17
CA GLY A 107 -25.97 19.93 0.87
C GLY A 107 -25.85 18.58 0.16
N TYR A 108 -26.36 17.54 0.77
CA TYR A 108 -26.44 16.20 0.16
C TYR A 108 -27.60 16.11 -0.84
N THR A 109 -27.37 15.56 -2.02
CA THR A 109 -28.32 15.61 -3.13
C THR A 109 -28.94 14.26 -3.51
N ARG A 110 -28.38 13.15 -3.03
CA ARG A 110 -28.83 11.80 -3.39
C ARG A 110 -29.98 11.32 -2.49
N PRO A 111 -30.86 10.42 -2.99
CA PRO A 111 -32.01 9.93 -2.25
C PRO A 111 -31.65 8.94 -1.12
N GLN A 112 -30.49 8.27 -1.19
CA GLN A 112 -30.04 7.31 -0.18
C GLN A 112 -28.64 7.66 0.30
N LEU A 113 -28.40 7.50 1.62
CA LEU A 113 -27.10 7.75 2.23
C LEU A 113 -26.12 6.61 1.95
N VAL A 114 -26.60 5.36 1.95
CA VAL A 114 -25.86 4.14 1.67
C VAL A 114 -26.67 3.26 0.72
N TYR A 115 -26.03 2.77 -0.32
CA TYR A 115 -26.60 1.82 -1.27
C TYR A 115 -26.07 0.40 -0.97
N GLY A 116 -26.53 -0.19 0.12
CA GLY A 116 -26.13 -1.49 0.67
C GLY A 116 -26.63 -1.64 2.09
N ASN A 117 -26.13 -2.65 2.80
CA ASN A 117 -26.47 -2.85 4.21
C ASN A 117 -25.62 -1.94 5.10
N THR A 118 -26.17 -1.60 6.26
CA THR A 118 -25.46 -0.85 7.28
C THR A 118 -25.33 -1.67 8.56
N PHE A 119 -24.15 -1.68 9.13
CA PHE A 119 -23.83 -2.38 10.38
C PHE A 119 -23.21 -1.39 11.36
N GLN A 120 -23.29 -1.69 12.65
CA GLN A 120 -22.61 -0.90 13.66
C GLN A 120 -21.13 -1.26 13.69
N SER A 121 -20.27 -0.24 13.67
CA SER A 121 -18.82 -0.40 13.81
C SER A 121 -18.38 -0.44 15.28
N ASN A 122 -17.15 -0.85 15.51
CA ASN A 122 -16.52 -0.82 16.83
C ASN A 122 -15.71 0.46 17.03
N ALA A 123 -15.34 0.72 18.30
CA ALA A 123 -14.44 1.82 18.68
C ALA A 123 -13.00 1.65 18.15
N GLN A 124 -12.67 0.49 17.62
CA GLN A 124 -11.37 0.17 17.02
C GLN A 124 -11.56 -0.23 15.56
N LEU A 125 -10.64 0.22 14.70
CA LEU A 125 -10.57 -0.27 13.33
C LEU A 125 -10.13 -1.74 13.29
N PRO A 126 -10.51 -2.50 12.25
CA PRO A 126 -9.86 -3.77 11.95
C PRO A 126 -8.35 -3.60 11.92
N GLU A 127 -7.63 -4.52 12.51
CA GLU A 127 -6.16 -4.44 12.53
C GLU A 127 -5.57 -4.79 11.16
N LEU A 128 -4.49 -4.11 10.81
CA LEU A 128 -3.64 -4.55 9.70
C LEU A 128 -3.10 -5.94 10.01
N CYS A 129 -2.89 -6.75 8.98
CA CYS A 129 -2.19 -8.02 9.12
C CYS A 129 -0.88 -7.81 9.89
N SER A 130 -0.65 -8.60 10.93
CA SER A 130 0.47 -8.43 11.86
C SER A 130 1.82 -8.40 11.16
N GLN A 131 1.99 -9.19 10.10
CA GLN A 131 3.21 -9.22 9.31
C GLN A 131 3.39 -7.92 8.50
N VAL A 132 2.33 -7.39 7.91
CA VAL A 132 2.37 -6.09 7.20
C VAL A 132 2.72 -4.97 8.17
N ASP A 133 2.12 -4.94 9.36
CA ASP A 133 2.43 -3.95 10.38
C ASP A 133 3.90 -4.04 10.85
N GLN A 134 4.42 -5.25 11.03
CA GLN A 134 5.82 -5.48 11.40
C GLN A 134 6.80 -5.05 10.29
N GLN A 135 6.53 -5.41 9.03
CA GLN A 135 7.35 -5.00 7.89
C GLN A 135 7.32 -3.48 7.71
N LEU A 136 6.16 -2.87 7.84
CA LEU A 136 6.02 -1.42 7.74
C LEU A 136 6.84 -0.71 8.84
N LYS A 137 6.75 -1.15 10.09
CA LYS A 137 7.56 -0.63 11.22
C LYS A 137 9.06 -0.79 10.97
N LEU A 138 9.46 -1.95 10.46
CA LEU A 138 10.86 -2.22 10.16
C LEU A 138 11.37 -1.24 9.10
N MET A 139 10.65 -1.09 7.99
CA MET A 139 11.09 -0.33 6.83
C MET A 139 11.04 1.20 7.05
N THR A 140 10.15 1.68 7.91
CA THR A 140 10.05 3.10 8.29
C THR A 140 10.94 3.47 9.48
N GLY A 141 11.57 2.49 10.12
CA GLY A 141 12.47 2.71 11.25
C GLY A 141 13.76 3.43 10.83
N SER A 142 14.26 4.33 11.65
CA SER A 142 15.49 5.13 11.39
C SER A 142 16.76 4.29 11.18
N THR A 143 16.76 3.08 11.73
CA THR A 143 17.87 2.11 11.63
C THR A 143 17.74 1.18 10.43
N TYR A 144 16.66 1.27 9.66
CA TYR A 144 16.47 0.41 8.51
C TYR A 144 17.57 0.62 7.47
N ARG A 145 18.15 -0.47 7.04
CA ARG A 145 19.09 -0.53 5.93
C ARG A 145 18.76 -1.77 5.09
N PRO A 146 18.35 -1.60 3.81
CA PRO A 146 18.07 -2.75 2.96
C PRO A 146 19.34 -3.59 2.73
N LYS A 147 19.15 -4.90 2.71
CA LYS A 147 20.21 -5.86 2.40
C LYS A 147 20.21 -6.17 0.91
N GLY A 148 21.38 -6.34 0.33
CA GLY A 148 21.56 -6.70 -1.08
C GLY A 148 22.81 -6.08 -1.71
N ASN A 149 22.99 -6.34 -2.99
CA ASN A 149 24.07 -5.78 -3.78
C ASN A 149 23.85 -4.29 -4.06
N THR A 150 24.76 -3.45 -3.64
CA THR A 150 24.60 -1.99 -3.71
C THR A 150 25.04 -1.44 -5.06
N VAL A 151 24.20 -0.58 -5.63
CA VAL A 151 24.47 0.18 -6.84
C VAL A 151 24.24 1.66 -6.58
N THR A 152 25.19 2.51 -6.96
CA THR A 152 25.01 3.96 -6.84
C THR A 152 24.12 4.49 -7.95
N LEU A 153 23.14 5.34 -7.58
CA LEU A 153 22.28 6.03 -8.55
C LEU A 153 23.14 6.92 -9.48
N LYS A 154 22.94 6.78 -10.77
CA LYS A 154 23.51 7.62 -11.82
C LYS A 154 22.49 7.86 -12.91
N GLN A 155 22.73 8.87 -13.75
CA GLN A 155 21.90 9.16 -14.89
C GLN A 155 21.81 7.95 -15.84
N ASP A 156 20.63 7.76 -16.43
CA ASP A 156 20.34 6.67 -17.38
C ASP A 156 20.60 5.25 -16.81
N LEU A 157 20.56 5.11 -15.47
CA LEU A 157 20.74 3.80 -14.81
C LEU A 157 19.64 2.84 -15.27
N MET A 158 20.05 1.68 -15.77
CA MET A 158 19.15 0.59 -16.09
C MET A 158 19.47 -0.64 -15.24
N VAL A 159 18.52 -1.06 -14.42
CA VAL A 159 18.60 -2.27 -13.58
C VAL A 159 17.34 -3.10 -13.82
N LYS A 160 17.55 -4.34 -14.25
CA LYS A 160 16.50 -5.37 -14.33
C LYS A 160 16.98 -6.57 -13.53
N ASN A 161 16.29 -6.87 -12.43
CA ASN A 161 16.70 -7.94 -11.53
C ASN A 161 15.58 -8.94 -11.31
N SER A 162 15.90 -10.21 -11.41
CA SER A 162 14.95 -11.30 -11.16
C SER A 162 14.70 -11.46 -9.65
N PHE A 163 13.50 -11.87 -9.27
CA PHE A 163 13.18 -12.28 -7.88
C PHE A 163 13.85 -13.59 -7.45
N LYS A 164 14.58 -14.25 -8.34
CA LYS A 164 15.43 -15.42 -8.03
C LYS A 164 16.86 -15.03 -7.65
N GLU A 165 17.26 -13.80 -7.95
CA GLU A 165 18.58 -13.26 -7.68
C GLU A 165 18.56 -12.45 -6.38
N GLU A 166 19.76 -12.16 -5.85
CA GLU A 166 19.90 -11.28 -4.69
C GLU A 166 19.38 -9.88 -5.00
N THR A 167 18.77 -9.24 -4.01
CA THR A 167 18.21 -7.89 -4.13
C THR A 167 19.30 -6.89 -4.57
N ILE A 168 18.97 -6.01 -5.51
CA ILE A 168 19.82 -4.87 -5.84
C ILE A 168 19.30 -3.65 -5.07
N VAL A 169 20.19 -3.01 -4.32
CA VAL A 169 19.90 -1.80 -3.55
C VAL A 169 20.47 -0.58 -4.29
N VAL A 170 19.58 0.26 -4.81
CA VAL A 170 19.98 1.54 -5.41
C VAL A 170 20.01 2.58 -4.30
N GLN A 171 21.17 3.18 -4.09
CA GLN A 171 21.39 4.22 -3.09
C GLN A 171 22.29 5.34 -3.64
N GLY A 172 22.42 6.43 -2.89
CA GLY A 172 23.26 7.58 -3.26
C GLY A 172 23.39 8.54 -2.10
N SER A 173 23.16 9.84 -2.36
CA SER A 173 23.06 10.87 -1.32
C SER A 173 21.73 10.76 -0.55
N ASP A 174 21.55 11.63 0.45
CA ASP A 174 20.32 11.68 1.25
C ASP A 174 19.08 11.93 0.40
N TYR A 175 19.23 12.66 -0.70
CA TYR A 175 18.19 12.93 -1.70
C TYR A 175 18.48 12.18 -3.00
N LEU A 176 17.52 11.38 -3.46
CA LEU A 176 17.59 10.66 -4.73
C LEU A 176 16.57 11.21 -5.73
N ASN A 177 17.06 11.69 -6.87
CA ASN A 177 16.24 12.09 -8.01
C ASN A 177 16.27 10.97 -9.07
N LEU A 178 15.18 10.24 -9.17
CA LEU A 178 15.03 9.19 -10.18
C LEU A 178 14.59 9.82 -11.50
N GLU A 179 15.55 10.20 -12.32
CA GLU A 179 15.33 10.81 -13.62
C GLU A 179 15.93 9.93 -14.72
N LYS A 180 15.11 9.61 -15.73
CA LYS A 180 15.53 8.76 -16.87
C LYS A 180 16.14 7.42 -16.45
N VAL A 181 15.67 6.83 -15.36
CA VAL A 181 16.14 5.51 -14.89
C VAL A 181 15.10 4.44 -15.25
N THR A 182 15.59 3.21 -15.43
CA THR A 182 14.77 2.01 -15.62
C THR A 182 15.09 1.01 -14.52
N LEU A 183 14.18 0.81 -13.59
CA LEU A 183 14.32 -0.13 -12.47
C LEU A 183 13.18 -1.13 -12.50
N ILE A 184 13.49 -2.42 -12.62
CA ILE A 184 12.50 -3.48 -12.78
C ILE A 184 12.84 -4.68 -11.90
N GLY A 185 11.85 -5.16 -11.15
CA GLY A 185 11.91 -6.42 -10.38
C GLY A 185 12.53 -6.26 -9.00
N ASN A 186 13.40 -7.19 -8.60
CA ASN A 186 13.96 -7.27 -7.25
C ASN A 186 14.97 -6.15 -6.96
N VAL A 187 14.45 -4.92 -6.88
CA VAL A 187 15.23 -3.69 -6.68
C VAL A 187 14.62 -2.87 -5.55
N VAL A 188 15.43 -2.46 -4.60
CA VAL A 188 15.06 -1.52 -3.54
C VAL A 188 15.79 -0.20 -3.77
N VAL A 189 15.09 0.90 -3.80
CA VAL A 189 15.66 2.26 -3.79
C VAL A 189 15.55 2.80 -2.38
N TRP A 190 16.67 3.20 -1.79
CA TRP A 190 16.69 3.67 -0.42
C TRP A 190 17.42 5.02 -0.29
N ALA A 191 16.78 5.98 0.40
CA ALA A 191 17.35 7.29 0.69
C ALA A 191 17.16 7.65 2.17
N MET A 192 18.07 8.45 2.71
CA MET A 192 18.00 8.90 4.11
C MET A 192 17.00 10.04 4.34
N ASP A 193 16.69 10.83 3.31
CA ASP A 193 15.77 11.98 3.40
C ASP A 193 14.62 11.85 2.39
N LYS A 194 14.92 11.88 1.10
CA LYS A 194 13.88 12.00 0.09
C LYS A 194 14.16 11.23 -1.19
N ILE A 195 13.11 10.64 -1.76
CA ILE A 195 13.09 10.12 -3.13
C ILE A 195 12.12 10.96 -3.97
N GLN A 196 12.59 11.43 -5.11
CA GLN A 196 11.76 12.06 -6.13
C GLN A 196 11.72 11.18 -7.38
N VAL A 197 10.52 10.73 -7.75
CA VAL A 197 10.28 9.95 -8.96
C VAL A 197 9.87 10.89 -10.08
N ARG A 198 10.65 10.94 -11.16
CA ARG A 198 10.34 11.74 -12.34
C ARG A 198 9.49 10.96 -13.32
N ALA A 199 8.62 11.64 -14.05
CA ALA A 199 7.77 11.03 -15.07
C ALA A 199 8.56 10.37 -16.23
N THR A 200 9.83 10.71 -16.36
CA THR A 200 10.74 10.11 -17.34
C THR A 200 11.30 8.75 -16.92
N SER A 201 11.02 8.30 -15.70
CA SER A 201 11.53 7.03 -15.16
C SER A 201 10.54 5.89 -15.39
N GLN A 202 11.08 4.69 -15.53
CA GLN A 202 10.32 3.45 -15.65
C GLN A 202 10.56 2.59 -14.40
N LEU A 203 9.55 2.53 -13.54
CA LEU A 203 9.59 1.75 -12.31
C LEU A 203 8.55 0.65 -12.38
N ARG A 204 8.98 -0.61 -12.22
CA ARG A 204 8.07 -1.76 -12.20
C ARG A 204 8.51 -2.77 -11.16
N ASP A 205 7.59 -3.14 -10.27
CA ASP A 205 7.79 -4.13 -9.20
C ASP A 205 8.99 -3.81 -8.30
N VAL A 206 9.23 -2.53 -8.00
CA VAL A 206 10.32 -2.06 -7.14
C VAL A 206 9.79 -1.53 -5.81
N VAL A 207 10.67 -1.42 -4.82
CA VAL A 207 10.35 -0.83 -3.52
C VAL A 207 11.15 0.46 -3.32
N LEU A 208 10.47 1.55 -3.00
CA LEU A 208 11.05 2.83 -2.65
C LEU A 208 10.90 3.04 -1.14
N VAL A 209 11.99 3.36 -0.45
CA VAL A 209 11.99 3.60 1.01
C VAL A 209 12.74 4.89 1.32
N ALA A 210 12.03 5.86 1.89
CA ALA A 210 12.61 7.12 2.37
C ALA A 210 11.65 7.78 3.36
N PRO A 211 12.10 8.76 4.17
CA PRO A 211 11.19 9.61 4.94
C PRO A 211 10.13 10.29 4.07
N GLN A 212 10.54 10.86 2.95
CA GLN A 212 9.65 11.55 2.01
C GLN A 212 9.76 10.98 0.60
N ILE A 213 8.61 10.76 -0.06
CA ILE A 213 8.56 10.28 -1.44
C ILE A 213 7.63 11.18 -2.24
N GLU A 214 8.16 11.77 -3.31
CA GLU A 214 7.39 12.58 -4.25
C GLU A 214 7.36 11.92 -5.62
N ILE A 215 6.17 11.77 -6.18
CA ILE A 215 5.93 11.21 -7.50
C ILE A 215 5.45 12.34 -8.39
N GLU A 216 6.25 12.67 -9.41
CA GLU A 216 5.96 13.77 -10.33
C GLU A 216 4.67 13.52 -11.11
N GLN A 217 4.00 14.61 -11.49
CA GLN A 217 2.80 14.55 -12.32
C GLN A 217 3.02 13.72 -13.60
N GLY A 218 2.00 12.95 -13.98
CA GLY A 218 2.03 12.12 -15.19
C GLY A 218 2.93 10.89 -15.11
N THR A 219 3.46 10.54 -13.94
CA THR A 219 4.26 9.32 -13.73
C THR A 219 3.42 8.08 -13.97
N ARG A 220 4.01 7.08 -14.65
CA ARG A 220 3.42 5.76 -14.87
C ARG A 220 4.30 4.66 -14.34
N GLY A 221 3.70 3.62 -13.76
CA GLY A 221 4.44 2.46 -13.27
C GLY A 221 3.70 1.65 -12.22
N SER A 222 4.40 0.67 -11.64
CA SER A 222 3.91 -0.12 -10.51
C SER A 222 5.04 -0.30 -9.50
N PHE A 223 4.86 0.16 -8.29
CA PHE A 223 5.88 0.08 -7.24
C PHE A 223 5.28 0.25 -5.85
N GLN A 224 6.05 -0.10 -4.86
CA GLN A 224 5.74 0.19 -3.48
C GLN A 224 6.50 1.44 -3.05
N ALA A 225 5.80 2.42 -2.48
CA ALA A 225 6.40 3.58 -1.82
C ALA A 225 6.11 3.51 -0.33
N ILE A 226 7.16 3.39 0.47
CA ILE A 226 7.09 3.21 1.93
C ILE A 226 7.82 4.37 2.58
N ALA A 227 7.10 5.20 3.32
CA ALA A 227 7.66 6.42 3.90
C ALA A 227 7.38 6.52 5.41
N SER A 228 8.26 7.22 6.13
CA SER A 228 8.06 7.52 7.55
C SER A 228 7.42 8.88 7.81
N GLU A 229 7.30 9.73 6.80
CA GLU A 229 6.78 11.09 6.96
C GLU A 229 5.68 11.42 5.96
N ARG A 230 5.95 11.29 4.65
CA ARG A 230 5.02 11.79 3.62
C ARG A 230 5.19 11.12 2.27
N ILE A 231 4.05 10.94 1.56
CA ILE A 231 4.00 10.58 0.13
C ILE A 231 3.13 11.58 -0.61
N VAL A 232 3.63 12.10 -1.74
CA VAL A 232 2.87 12.96 -2.64
C VAL A 232 2.83 12.33 -4.03
N VAL A 233 1.63 12.10 -4.54
CA VAL A 233 1.39 11.65 -5.92
C VAL A 233 0.86 12.84 -6.70
N GLY A 234 1.63 13.33 -7.66
CA GLY A 234 1.29 14.47 -8.51
C GLY A 234 0.13 14.16 -9.46
N LYS A 235 -0.37 15.19 -10.14
CA LYS A 235 -1.54 15.12 -11.01
C LYS A 235 -1.39 14.13 -12.15
N GLY A 236 -2.48 13.43 -12.47
CA GLY A 236 -2.55 12.59 -13.66
C GLY A 236 -1.56 11.43 -13.67
N CYS A 237 -1.14 10.93 -12.51
CA CYS A 237 -0.34 9.72 -12.40
C CYS A 237 -1.18 8.48 -12.70
N GLU A 238 -0.58 7.50 -13.34
CA GLU A 238 -1.19 6.19 -13.63
C GLU A 238 -0.34 5.10 -12.96
N LEU A 239 -0.72 4.72 -11.75
CA LEU A 239 0.00 3.70 -10.97
C LEU A 239 -0.77 2.38 -11.01
N GLU A 240 -0.18 1.40 -11.72
CA GLU A 240 -0.80 0.11 -11.98
C GLU A 240 -0.67 -0.84 -10.77
N TYR A 241 -1.49 -1.90 -10.77
CA TYR A 241 -1.36 -2.98 -9.80
C TYR A 241 -0.05 -3.76 -9.98
N PRO A 242 0.64 -4.11 -8.90
CA PRO A 242 0.29 -3.96 -7.48
C PRO A 242 0.99 -2.76 -6.82
N THR A 243 0.51 -1.55 -7.06
CA THR A 243 1.05 -0.37 -6.37
C THR A 243 0.64 -0.36 -4.90
N LEU A 244 1.58 0.02 -4.03
CA LEU A 244 1.33 0.19 -2.61
C LEU A 244 1.97 1.48 -2.11
N LEU A 245 1.17 2.35 -1.49
CA LEU A 245 1.63 3.59 -0.87
C LEU A 245 1.40 3.49 0.64
N ALA A 246 2.47 3.48 1.42
CA ALA A 246 2.36 3.30 2.87
C ALA A 246 3.15 4.35 3.63
N VAL A 247 2.51 4.97 4.61
CA VAL A 247 3.17 5.84 5.57
C VAL A 247 2.90 5.32 6.98
N GLN A 248 3.97 5.16 7.74
CA GLN A 248 3.91 4.95 9.17
C GLN A 248 4.88 5.88 9.87
N GLU A 249 4.33 6.78 10.69
CA GLU A 249 5.16 7.71 11.44
C GLU A 249 5.90 6.99 12.57
N ALA A 250 7.20 7.28 12.71
CA ALA A 250 7.93 6.87 13.89
C ALA A 250 7.32 7.55 15.11
N ASN A 251 7.19 6.81 16.23
CA ASN A 251 6.77 7.36 17.51
C ASN A 251 7.82 8.36 18.01
N THR A 252 7.83 9.57 17.49
CA THR A 252 8.63 10.68 18.03
C THR A 252 7.82 11.34 19.10
N SER A 253 8.21 11.08 20.37
CA SER A 253 7.79 11.88 21.49
C SER A 253 8.10 13.37 21.19
N ASP A 254 7.07 14.20 21.27
CA ASP A 254 7.19 15.65 21.45
C ASP A 254 7.91 16.46 20.36
N GLN A 255 7.57 16.30 19.08
CA GLN A 255 8.00 17.31 18.11
C GLN A 255 6.83 17.97 17.40
N ALA A 256 6.84 19.31 17.55
CA ALA A 256 6.15 20.35 16.79
C ALA A 256 4.66 20.11 16.56
N VAL A 257 3.87 20.98 17.13
CA VAL A 257 2.53 21.30 16.64
C VAL A 257 2.70 21.64 15.15
N ASN A 258 2.50 20.65 14.31
CA ASN A 258 2.55 20.84 12.87
C ASN A 258 1.29 21.65 12.52
N THR A 259 1.45 22.94 12.34
CA THR A 259 0.37 23.88 11.98
C THR A 259 0.01 23.77 10.49
N LEU A 260 0.72 22.93 9.74
CA LEU A 260 0.47 22.72 8.32
C LEU A 260 -0.64 21.66 8.14
N ARG A 261 -1.69 22.07 7.45
CA ARG A 261 -2.84 21.24 7.06
C ARG A 261 -2.53 20.33 5.85
N ASP A 262 -1.29 19.92 5.66
CA ASP A 262 -0.93 19.11 4.51
C ASP A 262 -1.18 17.62 4.78
N PRO A 263 -1.74 16.88 3.81
CA PRO A 263 -1.92 15.44 3.95
C PRO A 263 -0.59 14.70 4.06
N VAL A 264 -0.58 13.62 4.83
CA VAL A 264 0.57 12.70 4.94
C VAL A 264 0.70 11.87 3.67
N ILE A 265 -0.43 11.47 3.08
CA ILE A 265 -0.49 10.92 1.74
C ILE A 265 -1.41 11.83 0.93
N ALA A 266 -0.85 12.48 -0.08
CA ALA A 266 -1.59 13.33 -1.01
C ALA A 266 -1.70 12.65 -2.38
N ILE A 267 -2.92 12.47 -2.86
CA ILE A 267 -3.19 12.01 -4.22
C ILE A 267 -3.84 13.17 -4.96
N GLU A 268 -3.10 13.78 -5.88
CA GLU A 268 -3.57 14.91 -6.64
C GLU A 268 -4.54 14.52 -7.76
N SER A 269 -5.26 15.51 -8.29
CA SER A 269 -6.37 15.33 -9.21
C SER A 269 -6.00 14.55 -10.48
N GLY A 270 -6.98 13.76 -10.98
CA GLY A 270 -6.85 12.98 -12.20
C GLY A 270 -5.91 11.78 -12.13
N SER A 271 -5.40 11.46 -10.94
CA SER A 271 -4.51 10.30 -10.76
C SER A 271 -5.32 9.01 -10.60
N SER A 272 -4.82 7.91 -11.18
CA SER A 272 -5.38 6.56 -11.05
C SER A 272 -4.36 5.65 -10.37
N ILE A 273 -4.79 5.01 -9.28
CA ILE A 273 -3.94 4.09 -8.50
C ILE A 273 -4.65 2.75 -8.34
N ALA A 274 -3.99 1.66 -8.73
CA ALA A 274 -4.47 0.31 -8.52
C ALA A 274 -3.61 -0.42 -7.49
N GLY A 275 -4.21 -0.75 -6.32
CA GLY A 275 -3.50 -1.41 -5.23
C GLY A 275 -3.95 -0.98 -3.84
N ALA A 276 -3.02 -0.67 -2.94
CA ALA A 276 -3.36 -0.33 -1.55
C ALA A 276 -2.70 0.98 -1.09
N ILE A 277 -3.43 1.72 -0.26
CA ILE A 277 -2.94 2.93 0.42
C ILE A 277 -3.08 2.71 1.92
N ILE A 278 -1.99 2.87 2.66
CA ILE A 278 -1.94 2.61 4.10
C ILE A 278 -1.36 3.83 4.82
N TYR A 279 -2.13 4.39 5.75
CA TYR A 279 -1.61 5.32 6.72
C TYR A 279 -1.86 4.79 8.12
N SER A 280 -0.78 4.53 8.86
CA SER A 280 -0.84 4.04 10.24
C SER A 280 -0.04 4.95 11.16
N ASN A 281 -0.71 5.47 12.19
CA ASN A 281 -0.10 6.25 13.27
C ASN A 281 -0.67 5.80 14.61
N LYS A 282 -0.05 4.81 15.24
CA LYS A 282 -0.49 4.26 16.53
C LYS A 282 -0.19 5.20 17.72
N GLY A 283 0.42 6.37 17.49
CA GLY A 283 0.70 7.38 18.49
C GLY A 283 -0.54 8.22 18.86
N LYS A 284 -0.56 8.76 20.10
CA LYS A 284 -1.55 9.77 20.46
C LYS A 284 -1.17 11.10 19.80
N THR A 285 -1.86 11.48 18.76
CA THR A 285 -1.71 12.81 18.13
C THR A 285 -2.21 13.89 19.08
N LYS A 286 -1.32 14.77 19.51
CA LYS A 286 -1.69 16.05 20.13
C LYS A 286 -1.90 17.05 18.97
N GLY A 287 -3.13 17.49 18.74
CA GLY A 287 -3.44 18.47 17.69
C GLY A 287 -4.47 17.97 16.67
N MET A 288 -4.49 18.58 15.49
CA MET A 288 -5.33 18.12 14.38
C MET A 288 -4.82 16.78 13.85
N PRO A 289 -5.73 15.82 13.57
CA PRO A 289 -5.32 14.55 12.99
C PRO A 289 -4.68 14.78 11.62
N LYS A 290 -3.58 14.13 11.38
CA LYS A 290 -3.01 14.01 10.04
C LYS A 290 -3.93 13.14 9.19
N TYR A 291 -3.86 13.26 7.86
CA TYR A 291 -4.85 12.63 7.00
C TYR A 291 -4.30 12.17 5.66
N ILE A 292 -5.04 11.27 5.02
CA ILE A 292 -4.91 10.97 3.60
C ILE A 292 -5.81 11.94 2.84
N GLY A 293 -5.26 12.66 1.85
CA GLY A 293 -6.02 13.51 0.95
C GLY A 293 -6.12 12.87 -0.44
N ILE A 294 -7.34 12.61 -0.92
CA ILE A 294 -7.62 12.13 -2.27
C ILE A 294 -8.43 13.22 -2.98
N ASP A 295 -7.80 13.89 -3.95
CA ASP A 295 -8.36 15.04 -4.62
C ASP A 295 -9.40 14.64 -5.69
N ARG A 296 -10.05 15.67 -6.27
CA ARG A 296 -11.07 15.48 -7.30
C ARG A 296 -10.52 14.72 -8.51
N GLU A 297 -11.40 13.91 -9.13
CA GLU A 297 -11.06 13.09 -10.31
C GLU A 297 -9.96 12.04 -10.07
N ALA A 298 -9.39 11.98 -8.86
CA ALA A 298 -8.50 10.87 -8.51
C ALA A 298 -9.32 9.59 -8.27
N THR A 299 -8.78 8.47 -8.73
CA THR A 299 -9.43 7.16 -8.66
C THR A 299 -8.50 6.14 -8.01
N ILE A 300 -8.99 5.48 -6.97
CA ILE A 300 -8.29 4.36 -6.32
C ILE A 300 -9.07 3.09 -6.64
N THR A 301 -8.40 2.06 -7.11
CA THR A 301 -8.96 0.71 -7.27
C THR A 301 -8.24 -0.23 -6.33
N GLY A 302 -8.90 -0.60 -5.21
CA GLY A 302 -8.31 -1.44 -4.18
C GLY A 302 -8.67 -1.02 -2.76
N GLU A 303 -7.71 -0.99 -1.84
CA GLU A 303 -7.96 -0.81 -0.42
C GLU A 303 -7.30 0.46 0.12
N VAL A 304 -8.01 1.19 0.96
CA VAL A 304 -7.48 2.35 1.69
C VAL A 304 -7.64 2.12 3.18
N TYR A 305 -6.54 2.00 3.88
CA TYR A 305 -6.50 1.91 5.33
C TYR A 305 -5.96 3.21 5.93
N CYS A 306 -6.74 3.84 6.80
CA CYS A 306 -6.36 5.07 7.48
C CYS A 306 -6.83 5.06 8.93
N ASP A 307 -5.92 5.02 9.88
CA ASP A 307 -6.27 5.01 11.32
C ASP A 307 -6.50 6.41 11.92
N GLN A 308 -6.37 7.47 11.13
CA GLN A 308 -6.59 8.85 11.55
C GLN A 308 -7.76 9.50 10.79
N ALA A 309 -7.48 10.26 9.74
CA ALA A 309 -8.51 10.96 8.96
C ALA A 309 -8.31 10.75 7.46
N LEU A 310 -9.41 10.72 6.73
CA LEU A 310 -9.46 10.66 5.27
C LEU A 310 -10.26 11.84 4.72
N GLU A 311 -9.67 12.63 3.85
CA GLU A 311 -10.35 13.62 3.03
C GLU A 311 -10.54 13.07 1.62
N LEU A 312 -11.75 12.65 1.28
CA LEU A 312 -12.07 12.03 0.01
C LEU A 312 -12.91 12.98 -0.86
N LYS A 313 -12.31 13.46 -1.94
CA LYS A 313 -13.00 14.24 -3.00
C LYS A 313 -13.08 13.46 -4.32
N GLY A 314 -12.29 12.39 -4.45
CA GLY A 314 -12.25 11.48 -5.59
C GLY A 314 -13.13 10.26 -5.42
N SER A 315 -12.74 9.13 -6.03
CA SER A 315 -13.47 7.87 -6.01
C SER A 315 -12.59 6.71 -5.55
N ILE A 316 -13.18 5.80 -4.76
CA ILE A 316 -12.54 4.55 -4.37
C ILE A 316 -13.44 3.40 -4.83
N TYR A 317 -12.89 2.50 -5.62
CA TYR A 317 -13.50 1.25 -6.07
C TYR A 317 -12.85 0.09 -5.31
N GLY A 318 -13.43 -0.23 -4.14
CA GLY A 318 -12.87 -1.22 -3.23
C GLY A 318 -13.33 -1.01 -1.80
N SER A 319 -12.40 -0.97 -0.85
CA SER A 319 -12.68 -0.86 0.59
C SER A 319 -11.96 0.33 1.24
N VAL A 320 -12.59 0.92 2.23
CA VAL A 320 -12.06 2.01 3.04
C VAL A 320 -12.26 1.71 4.52
#